data_949424b2cf692e43eb4c55af46bf6130
#
_entry.id   949424b2cf692e43eb4c55af46bf6130
#
_cell.length_a   1.000
_cell.length_b   1.000
_cell.length_c   1.000
_cell.angle_alpha   90.00
_cell.angle_beta   90.00
_cell.angle_gamma   90.00
#
_symmetry.space_group_name_H-M   'P 1'
#
loop_
_entity.id
_entity.type
_entity.pdbx_description
1 polymer ?
#
loop_
_entity_poly.entity_id
_entity_poly.type
_entity_poly.pdbx_seq_one_letter_code
_entity_poly.pdbx_strand_id
1 'polypeptide(L)'
;MLKIDNYSKSYNGAKKAADNISLTVESGDIYGFIGHNGAGKSTTIRAIVGVLDFSEGEIYIDGHSVKNEPLECKRLTAYIPDNPDLYENLTGMQYLNFIADLFGVSSADRKARIDEYAGKLEITDALGDPISSYSHGMKQKVAIISALIHEPKLMVMDEPFVGLDPKAAYMLKEIMHDMCKRGSAVFFSTHVLDVAEKLCNKVAIIKEGKIISQGTMEELVGEKSLEEVFLDQIT
;
A
#
# COMPACT_ATOMS: atom_id res chain seq x y z
N MET A 1 11.03 7.99 -5.50
CA MET A 1 10.26 7.71 -4.27
C MET A 1 10.55 6.31 -3.72
N LEU A 2 10.19 5.23 -4.43
CA LEU A 2 10.57 3.84 -4.09
C LEU A 2 11.47 3.28 -5.20
N LYS A 3 12.61 2.67 -4.83
CA LYS A 3 13.46 1.93 -5.77
C LYS A 3 13.74 0.54 -5.19
N ILE A 4 13.46 -0.48 -5.97
CA ILE A 4 13.82 -1.87 -5.69
C ILE A 4 14.90 -2.26 -6.69
N ASP A 5 16.01 -2.82 -6.23
CA ASP A 5 17.16 -3.18 -7.04
C ASP A 5 17.57 -4.63 -6.77
N ASN A 6 17.30 -5.50 -7.72
CA ASN A 6 17.63 -6.93 -7.73
C ASN A 6 17.19 -7.69 -6.45
N TYR A 7 16.02 -7.31 -5.89
CA TYR A 7 15.51 -7.94 -4.68
C TYR A 7 15.11 -9.39 -4.91
N SER A 8 15.61 -10.27 -4.04
CA SER A 8 15.21 -11.68 -4.00
C SER A 8 14.96 -12.16 -2.58
N LYS A 9 13.96 -13.06 -2.42
CA LYS A 9 13.61 -13.68 -1.14
C LYS A 9 13.23 -15.14 -1.31
N SER A 10 13.86 -16.00 -0.53
CA SER A 10 13.45 -17.39 -0.31
C SER A 10 13.18 -17.62 1.17
N TYR A 11 12.19 -18.45 1.51
CA TYR A 11 11.90 -18.81 2.91
C TYR A 11 12.64 -20.08 3.34
N ASN A 12 12.76 -21.10 2.48
CA ASN A 12 13.29 -22.40 2.83
C ASN A 12 14.33 -22.92 1.82
N GLY A 13 14.97 -22.02 1.09
CA GLY A 13 16.08 -22.36 0.17
C GLY A 13 15.69 -23.02 -1.17
N ALA A 14 14.46 -23.49 -1.35
CA ALA A 14 14.06 -24.22 -2.54
C ALA A 14 13.42 -23.34 -3.63
N LYS A 15 12.35 -22.60 -3.30
CA LYS A 15 11.65 -21.72 -4.26
C LYS A 15 11.76 -20.27 -3.80
N LYS A 16 12.17 -19.36 -4.69
CA LYS A 16 12.16 -17.93 -4.40
C LYS A 16 10.71 -17.41 -4.47
N ALA A 17 10.27 -16.75 -3.41
CA ALA A 17 9.00 -16.05 -3.36
C ALA A 17 9.06 -14.68 -4.07
N ALA A 18 10.27 -14.12 -4.15
CA ALA A 18 10.64 -13.00 -5.01
C ALA A 18 12.00 -13.31 -5.62
N ASP A 19 12.15 -13.12 -6.93
CA ASP A 19 13.36 -13.49 -7.69
C ASP A 19 13.75 -12.36 -8.63
N ASN A 20 14.82 -11.63 -8.25
CA ASN A 20 15.40 -10.54 -9.02
C ASN A 20 14.40 -9.42 -9.38
N ILE A 21 13.59 -8.99 -8.41
CA ILE A 21 12.63 -7.90 -8.60
C ILE A 21 13.37 -6.57 -8.65
N SER A 22 13.15 -5.81 -9.73
CA SER A 22 13.66 -4.45 -9.89
C SER A 22 12.54 -3.57 -10.45
N LEU A 23 12.22 -2.48 -9.76
CA LEU A 23 11.25 -1.47 -10.20
C LEU A 23 11.51 -0.11 -9.55
N THR A 24 10.94 0.92 -10.13
CA THR A 24 11.00 2.29 -9.60
C THR A 24 9.61 2.91 -9.59
N VAL A 25 9.24 3.48 -8.43
CA VAL A 25 8.03 4.30 -8.26
C VAL A 25 8.47 5.73 -8.02
N GLU A 26 7.97 6.65 -8.83
CA GLU A 26 8.31 8.07 -8.72
C GLU A 26 7.27 8.84 -7.91
N SER A 27 7.60 10.06 -7.53
CA SER A 27 6.64 10.99 -6.93
C SER A 27 5.50 11.25 -7.91
N GLY A 28 4.26 11.18 -7.43
CA GLY A 28 3.05 11.31 -8.25
C GLY A 28 2.53 9.99 -8.84
N ASP A 29 3.27 8.89 -8.73
CA ASP A 29 2.81 7.60 -9.23
C ASP A 29 1.74 6.96 -8.34
N ILE A 30 0.71 6.41 -8.98
CA ILE A 30 -0.13 5.34 -8.44
C ILE A 30 0.30 4.07 -9.16
N TYR A 31 1.09 3.25 -8.48
CA TYR A 31 1.74 2.07 -9.05
C TYR A 31 1.03 0.78 -8.62
N GLY A 32 0.52 0.03 -9.57
CA GLY A 32 -0.12 -1.27 -9.34
C GLY A 32 0.88 -2.43 -9.42
N PHE A 33 0.90 -3.29 -8.41
CA PHE A 33 1.67 -4.52 -8.39
C PHE A 33 0.73 -5.71 -8.52
N ILE A 34 0.63 -6.29 -9.72
CA ILE A 34 -0.47 -7.13 -10.15
C ILE A 34 -0.01 -8.57 -10.29
N GLY A 35 -0.81 -9.52 -9.81
CA GLY A 35 -0.49 -10.95 -9.94
C GLY A 35 -1.48 -11.82 -9.19
N HIS A 36 -1.47 -13.12 -9.50
CA HIS A 36 -2.29 -14.09 -8.76
C HIS A 36 -1.90 -14.21 -7.30
N ASN A 37 -2.76 -14.84 -6.50
CA ASN A 37 -2.44 -15.22 -5.14
C ASN A 37 -1.23 -16.17 -5.14
N GLY A 38 -0.26 -15.89 -4.24
CA GLY A 38 0.99 -16.63 -4.20
C GLY A 38 2.06 -16.21 -5.22
N ALA A 39 1.81 -15.19 -6.05
CA ALA A 39 2.79 -14.68 -7.02
C ALA A 39 4.02 -14.00 -6.40
N GLY A 40 3.99 -13.66 -5.09
CA GLY A 40 5.07 -12.97 -4.39
C GLY A 40 4.76 -11.52 -3.99
N LYS A 41 3.52 -11.03 -4.22
CA LYS A 41 3.11 -9.65 -3.94
C LYS A 41 3.33 -9.25 -2.48
N SER A 42 2.70 -9.94 -1.54
CA SER A 42 2.80 -9.63 -0.11
C SER A 42 4.22 -9.83 0.45
N THR A 43 5.00 -10.78 -0.10
CA THR A 43 6.41 -10.96 0.24
C THR A 43 7.22 -9.70 -0.12
N THR A 44 7.02 -9.17 -1.32
CA THR A 44 7.68 -7.96 -1.78
C THR A 44 7.24 -6.73 -0.97
N ILE A 45 5.93 -6.57 -0.74
CA ILE A 45 5.38 -5.48 0.08
C ILE A 45 5.99 -5.49 1.49
N ARG A 46 6.02 -6.64 2.16
CA ARG A 46 6.59 -6.77 3.51
C ARG A 46 8.07 -6.43 3.57
N ALA A 47 8.83 -6.71 2.50
CA ALA A 47 10.22 -6.30 2.40
C ALA A 47 10.34 -4.77 2.21
N ILE A 48 9.51 -4.15 1.36
CA ILE A 48 9.47 -2.70 1.16
C ILE A 48 9.27 -1.96 2.49
N VAL A 49 8.31 -2.41 3.29
CA VAL A 49 7.95 -1.74 4.56
C VAL A 49 8.83 -2.17 5.75
N GLY A 50 9.87 -2.99 5.51
CA GLY A 50 10.82 -3.42 6.54
C GLY A 50 10.21 -4.32 7.62
N VAL A 51 9.18 -5.09 7.28
CA VAL A 51 8.58 -6.15 8.14
C VAL A 51 9.22 -7.50 7.85
N LEU A 52 9.79 -7.68 6.66
CA LEU A 52 10.45 -8.90 6.23
C LEU A 52 11.90 -8.63 5.90
N ASP A 53 12.82 -9.28 6.62
CA ASP A 53 14.25 -9.21 6.34
C ASP A 53 14.61 -9.94 5.04
N PHE A 54 15.61 -9.40 4.31
CA PHE A 54 16.13 -9.97 3.09
C PHE A 54 17.64 -9.73 2.97
N SER A 55 18.34 -10.64 2.29
CA SER A 55 19.80 -10.58 2.10
C SER A 55 20.21 -10.18 0.69
N GLU A 56 19.41 -10.54 -0.34
CA GLU A 56 19.72 -10.28 -1.74
C GLU A 56 19.00 -9.03 -2.25
N GLY A 57 19.76 -8.15 -2.92
CA GLY A 57 19.27 -6.89 -3.47
C GLY A 57 19.17 -5.75 -2.48
N GLU A 58 18.64 -4.63 -2.92
CA GLU A 58 18.46 -3.40 -2.12
C GLU A 58 17.08 -2.78 -2.36
N ILE A 59 16.52 -2.14 -1.32
CA ILE A 59 15.27 -1.37 -1.39
C ILE A 59 15.51 -0.01 -0.77
N TYR A 60 15.15 1.04 -1.48
CA TYR A 60 15.28 2.43 -1.05
C TYR A 60 13.94 3.15 -1.06
N ILE A 61 13.71 3.95 -0.01
CA ILE A 61 12.54 4.84 0.10
C ILE A 61 13.06 6.26 0.25
N ASP A 62 12.76 7.09 -0.74
CA ASP A 62 13.24 8.48 -0.83
C ASP A 62 14.76 8.62 -0.66
N GLY A 63 15.51 7.63 -1.17
CA GLY A 63 16.97 7.56 -1.09
C GLY A 63 17.53 6.84 0.14
N HIS A 64 16.72 6.55 1.16
CA HIS A 64 17.10 5.83 2.38
C HIS A 64 17.01 4.31 2.18
N SER A 65 18.05 3.58 2.59
CA SER A 65 18.06 2.12 2.54
C SER A 65 17.18 1.51 3.62
N VAL A 66 16.25 0.63 3.22
CA VAL A 66 15.38 -0.10 4.17
C VAL A 66 16.19 -0.95 5.16
N LYS A 67 17.38 -1.45 4.76
CA LYS A 67 18.27 -2.23 5.63
C LYS A 67 19.05 -1.36 6.60
N ASN A 68 19.60 -0.24 6.12
CA ASN A 68 20.57 0.55 6.86
C ASN A 68 19.92 1.72 7.63
N GLU A 69 18.79 2.24 7.14
CA GLU A 69 18.06 3.38 7.68
C GLU A 69 16.58 3.07 7.90
N PRO A 70 16.23 1.95 8.58
CA PRO A 70 14.85 1.47 8.67
C PRO A 70 13.90 2.45 9.35
N LEU A 71 14.38 3.24 10.31
CA LEU A 71 13.54 4.22 11.00
C LEU A 71 13.17 5.39 10.10
N GLU A 72 14.10 5.89 9.28
CA GLU A 72 13.80 6.95 8.31
C GLU A 72 12.82 6.46 7.25
N CYS A 73 13.03 5.24 6.73
CA CYS A 73 12.07 4.63 5.81
C CYS A 73 10.67 4.52 6.42
N LYS A 74 10.55 4.08 7.68
CA LYS A 74 9.25 3.95 8.37
C LYS A 74 8.56 5.30 8.62
N ARG A 75 9.31 6.37 8.86
CA ARG A 75 8.76 7.73 9.00
C ARG A 75 8.14 8.25 7.71
N LEU A 76 8.70 7.86 6.57
CA LEU A 76 8.28 8.30 5.25
C LEU A 76 7.17 7.44 4.65
N THR A 77 6.89 6.27 5.25
CA THR A 77 6.01 5.25 4.66
C THR A 77 4.81 4.99 5.55
N ALA A 78 3.64 4.86 4.94
CA ALA A 78 2.48 4.22 5.56
C ALA A 78 2.28 2.82 4.97
N TYR A 79 1.84 1.89 5.80
CA TYR A 79 1.52 0.52 5.37
C TYR A 79 0.11 0.12 5.79
N ILE A 80 -0.67 -0.38 4.84
CA ILE A 80 -1.97 -0.99 5.08
C ILE A 80 -1.90 -2.44 4.60
N PRO A 81 -1.91 -3.42 5.52
CA PRO A 81 -1.96 -4.83 5.17
C PRO A 81 -3.36 -5.22 4.65
N ASP A 82 -3.44 -6.34 3.95
CA ASP A 82 -4.68 -6.99 3.49
C ASP A 82 -5.69 -7.23 4.64
N ASN A 83 -5.19 -7.60 5.83
CA ASN A 83 -6.00 -7.73 7.03
C ASN A 83 -5.42 -6.85 8.14
N PRO A 84 -6.02 -5.66 8.44
CA PRO A 84 -5.52 -4.78 9.47
C PRO A 84 -5.65 -5.39 10.87
N ASP A 85 -4.51 -5.61 11.53
CA ASP A 85 -4.44 -6.05 12.92
C ASP A 85 -4.33 -4.82 13.83
N LEU A 86 -5.48 -4.32 14.27
CA LEU A 86 -5.59 -3.14 15.12
C LEU A 86 -5.67 -3.54 16.59
N TYR A 87 -5.29 -2.62 17.49
CA TYR A 87 -5.42 -2.86 18.95
C TYR A 87 -6.89 -2.86 19.40
N GLU A 88 -7.49 -4.04 19.45
CA GLU A 88 -8.92 -4.24 19.68
C GLU A 88 -9.44 -3.71 21.02
N ASN A 89 -8.55 -3.58 22.02
CA ASN A 89 -8.88 -3.05 23.37
C ASN A 89 -9.01 -1.51 23.37
N LEU A 90 -8.60 -0.83 22.31
CA LEU A 90 -8.73 0.62 22.16
C LEU A 90 -10.00 0.99 21.42
N THR A 91 -10.49 2.21 21.66
CA THR A 91 -11.46 2.81 20.75
C THR A 91 -10.77 3.28 19.47
N GLY A 92 -11.53 3.48 18.38
CA GLY A 92 -10.97 4.03 17.14
C GLY A 92 -10.21 5.34 17.38
N MET A 93 -10.80 6.25 18.14
CA MET A 93 -10.17 7.53 18.47
C MET A 93 -8.88 7.37 19.30
N GLN A 94 -8.86 6.46 20.27
CA GLN A 94 -7.65 6.17 21.06
C GLN A 94 -6.53 5.61 20.18
N TYR A 95 -6.87 4.68 19.27
CA TYR A 95 -5.90 4.11 18.33
C TYR A 95 -5.32 5.19 17.40
N LEU A 96 -6.16 6.03 16.81
CA LEU A 96 -5.71 7.11 15.92
C LEU A 96 -4.82 8.12 16.64
N ASN A 97 -5.16 8.49 17.90
CA ASN A 97 -4.30 9.34 18.72
C ASN A 97 -2.97 8.67 19.06
N PHE A 98 -2.97 7.39 19.39
CA PHE A 98 -1.75 6.62 19.64
C PHE A 98 -0.80 6.63 18.43
N ILE A 99 -1.33 6.38 17.22
CA ILE A 99 -0.54 6.45 15.99
C ILE A 99 -0.01 7.87 15.74
N ALA A 100 -0.84 8.89 15.94
CA ALA A 100 -0.41 10.29 15.82
C ALA A 100 0.73 10.65 16.78
N ASP A 101 0.68 10.17 18.03
CA ASP A 101 1.76 10.35 19.01
C ASP A 101 3.05 9.67 18.56
N LEU A 102 2.96 8.44 18.02
CA LEU A 102 4.11 7.68 17.54
C LEU A 102 4.87 8.42 16.42
N PHE A 103 4.14 9.11 15.55
CA PHE A 103 4.72 9.90 14.46
C PHE A 103 4.97 11.38 14.83
N GLY A 104 4.71 11.80 16.07
CA GLY A 104 4.95 13.16 16.55
C GLY A 104 4.03 14.21 15.93
N VAL A 105 2.82 13.82 15.50
CA VAL A 105 1.84 14.73 14.89
C VAL A 105 1.24 15.63 15.95
N SER A 106 1.24 16.96 15.69
CA SER A 106 0.69 17.94 16.64
C SER A 106 -0.81 17.71 16.96
N SER A 107 -1.26 18.15 18.12
CA SER A 107 -2.67 18.01 18.51
C SER A 107 -3.64 18.71 17.54
N ALA A 108 -3.23 19.84 16.96
CA ALA A 108 -4.04 20.58 16.00
C ALA A 108 -4.14 19.82 14.66
N ASP A 109 -2.99 19.35 14.13
CA ASP A 109 -2.94 18.64 12.86
C ASP A 109 -3.66 17.29 12.96
N ARG A 110 -3.45 16.54 14.07
CA ARG A 110 -4.12 15.24 14.25
C ARG A 110 -5.64 15.39 14.28
N LYS A 111 -6.14 16.40 15.01
CA LYS A 111 -7.58 16.64 15.06
C LYS A 111 -8.14 16.96 13.69
N ALA A 112 -7.51 17.89 12.96
CA ALA A 112 -7.94 18.27 11.62
C ALA A 112 -7.95 17.08 10.65
N ARG A 113 -6.89 16.26 10.66
CA ARG A 113 -6.76 15.09 9.77
C ARG A 113 -7.72 13.97 10.13
N ILE A 114 -7.89 13.68 11.42
CA ILE A 114 -8.87 12.68 11.87
C ILE A 114 -10.28 13.11 11.48
N ASP A 115 -10.68 14.35 11.76
CA ASP A 115 -12.00 14.87 11.41
C ASP A 115 -12.25 14.81 9.89
N GLU A 116 -11.25 15.21 9.09
CA GLU A 116 -11.34 15.16 7.62
C GLU A 116 -11.53 13.73 7.09
N TYR A 117 -10.62 12.81 7.46
CA TYR A 117 -10.65 11.46 6.89
C TYR A 117 -11.75 10.59 7.48
N ALA A 118 -12.11 10.78 8.75
CA ALA A 118 -13.25 10.09 9.35
C ALA A 118 -14.57 10.53 8.70
N GLY A 119 -14.70 11.82 8.37
CA GLY A 119 -15.84 12.33 7.62
C GLY A 119 -15.90 11.76 6.19
N LYS A 120 -14.77 11.77 5.46
CA LYS A 120 -14.70 11.22 4.10
C LYS A 120 -15.04 9.72 4.06
N LEU A 121 -14.61 8.94 5.05
CA LEU A 121 -14.83 7.49 5.12
C LEU A 121 -16.09 7.11 5.90
N GLU A 122 -16.87 8.08 6.39
CA GLU A 122 -18.14 7.88 7.13
C GLU A 122 -17.98 6.93 8.32
N ILE A 123 -17.01 7.22 9.20
CA ILE A 123 -16.77 6.44 10.41
C ILE A 123 -16.72 7.31 11.68
N THR A 124 -17.00 8.60 11.57
CA THR A 124 -16.87 9.57 12.67
C THR A 124 -17.62 9.12 13.91
N ASP A 125 -18.88 8.69 13.77
CA ASP A 125 -19.76 8.34 14.90
C ASP A 125 -19.30 7.08 15.64
N ALA A 126 -18.56 6.19 14.94
CA ALA A 126 -18.06 4.94 15.52
C ALA A 126 -16.69 5.09 16.20
N LEU A 127 -15.99 6.21 16.04
CA LEU A 127 -14.63 6.36 16.60
C LEU A 127 -14.59 6.29 18.15
N GLY A 128 -15.73 6.51 18.82
CA GLY A 128 -15.85 6.34 20.27
C GLY A 128 -16.00 4.89 20.73
N ASP A 129 -16.35 3.98 19.83
CA ASP A 129 -16.59 2.57 20.15
C ASP A 129 -15.28 1.76 20.17
N PRO A 130 -15.23 0.64 20.93
CA PRO A 130 -14.10 -0.27 20.92
C PRO A 130 -13.89 -0.90 19.54
N ILE A 131 -12.63 -0.99 19.08
CA ILE A 131 -12.27 -1.60 17.79
C ILE A 131 -12.69 -3.08 17.71
N SER A 132 -12.78 -3.77 18.85
CA SER A 132 -13.33 -5.14 18.92
C SER A 132 -14.77 -5.28 18.41
N SER A 133 -15.55 -4.19 18.42
CA SER A 133 -16.92 -4.16 17.89
C SER A 133 -17.00 -3.84 16.39
N TYR A 134 -15.88 -3.49 15.76
CA TYR A 134 -15.86 -3.06 14.36
C TYR A 134 -15.99 -4.23 13.39
N SER A 135 -16.76 -4.02 12.32
CA SER A 135 -16.70 -4.89 11.15
C SER A 135 -15.33 -4.82 10.47
N HIS A 136 -15.03 -5.77 9.59
CA HIS A 136 -13.80 -5.74 8.81
C HIS A 136 -13.64 -4.42 8.02
N GLY A 137 -14.69 -3.96 7.35
CA GLY A 137 -14.67 -2.67 6.64
C GLY A 137 -14.43 -1.47 7.53
N MET A 138 -14.96 -1.44 8.77
CA MET A 138 -14.68 -0.37 9.74
C MET A 138 -13.21 -0.42 10.19
N LYS A 139 -12.65 -1.61 10.45
CA LYS A 139 -11.22 -1.76 10.75
C LYS A 139 -10.35 -1.26 9.60
N GLN A 140 -10.72 -1.58 8.36
CA GLN A 140 -10.02 -1.09 7.16
C GLN A 140 -10.06 0.43 7.05
N LYS A 141 -11.21 1.06 7.29
CA LYS A 141 -11.35 2.53 7.31
C LYS A 141 -10.45 3.17 8.37
N VAL A 142 -10.40 2.63 9.57
CA VAL A 142 -9.51 3.14 10.64
C VAL A 142 -8.03 2.93 10.29
N ALA A 143 -7.66 1.81 9.69
CA ALA A 143 -6.30 1.58 9.20
C ALA A 143 -5.90 2.60 8.12
N ILE A 144 -6.79 2.92 7.18
CA ILE A 144 -6.57 3.96 6.17
C ILE A 144 -6.34 5.33 6.85
N ILE A 145 -7.19 5.72 7.80
CA ILE A 145 -7.04 6.99 8.52
C ILE A 145 -5.70 7.02 9.25
N SER A 146 -5.35 5.96 9.97
CA SER A 146 -4.09 5.87 10.72
C SER A 146 -2.86 6.02 9.82
N ALA A 147 -2.92 5.46 8.61
CA ALA A 147 -1.88 5.57 7.60
C ALA A 147 -1.71 7.00 7.06
N LEU A 148 -2.78 7.78 7.03
CA LEU A 148 -2.79 9.14 6.47
C LEU A 148 -2.41 10.22 7.48
N ILE A 149 -2.51 9.94 8.79
CA ILE A 149 -2.34 10.95 9.86
C ILE A 149 -0.98 11.65 9.80
N HIS A 150 0.09 10.94 9.44
CA HIS A 150 1.45 11.48 9.42
C HIS A 150 1.90 11.99 8.04
N GLU A 151 0.97 12.04 7.05
CA GLU A 151 1.24 12.52 5.67
C GLU A 151 2.44 11.80 5.02
N PRO A 152 2.35 10.49 4.81
CA PRO A 152 3.47 9.72 4.28
C PRO A 152 3.84 10.17 2.86
N LYS A 153 5.14 10.10 2.53
CA LYS A 153 5.60 10.27 1.15
C LYS A 153 5.27 9.05 0.27
N LEU A 154 5.29 7.86 0.87
CA LEU A 154 4.96 6.61 0.19
C LEU A 154 3.87 5.87 0.95
N MET A 155 2.76 5.60 0.28
CA MET A 155 1.70 4.74 0.80
C MET A 155 1.80 3.36 0.16
N VAL A 156 2.01 2.33 0.97
CA VAL A 156 2.12 0.92 0.54
C VAL A 156 0.91 0.15 1.05
N MET A 157 0.22 -0.55 0.15
CA MET A 157 -1.00 -1.27 0.51
C MET A 157 -1.05 -2.68 -0.11
N ASP A 158 -1.53 -3.64 0.66
CA ASP A 158 -1.76 -5.00 0.18
C ASP A 158 -3.27 -5.23 0.04
N GLU A 159 -3.78 -5.39 -1.20
CA GLU A 159 -5.19 -5.60 -1.54
C GLU A 159 -6.17 -4.59 -0.90
N PRO A 160 -5.95 -3.27 -1.01
CA PRO A 160 -6.59 -2.25 -0.17
C PRO A 160 -8.11 -2.09 -0.36
N PHE A 161 -8.68 -2.63 -1.44
CA PHE A 161 -10.11 -2.49 -1.74
C PHE A 161 -10.96 -3.64 -1.20
N VAL A 162 -10.32 -4.71 -0.71
CA VAL A 162 -11.01 -5.86 -0.12
C VAL A 162 -11.72 -5.44 1.17
N GLY A 163 -13.01 -5.76 1.26
CA GLY A 163 -13.82 -5.46 2.45
C GLY A 163 -14.36 -4.03 2.56
N LEU A 164 -13.99 -3.13 1.65
CA LEU A 164 -14.59 -1.79 1.58
C LEU A 164 -15.94 -1.80 0.84
N ASP A 165 -16.87 -1.01 1.35
CA ASP A 165 -18.09 -0.70 0.60
C ASP A 165 -17.76 0.18 -0.64
N PRO A 166 -18.64 0.25 -1.66
CA PRO A 166 -18.37 1.00 -2.88
C PRO A 166 -18.03 2.47 -2.66
N LYS A 167 -18.63 3.10 -1.66
CA LYS A 167 -18.40 4.50 -1.34
C LYS A 167 -17.02 4.71 -0.71
N ALA A 168 -16.65 3.86 0.24
CA ALA A 168 -15.31 3.90 0.86
C ALA A 168 -14.21 3.59 -0.18
N ALA A 169 -14.45 2.62 -1.09
CA ALA A 169 -13.52 2.32 -2.17
C ALA A 169 -13.34 3.52 -3.12
N TYR A 170 -14.42 4.22 -3.46
CA TYR A 170 -14.35 5.45 -4.25
C TYR A 170 -13.55 6.54 -3.51
N MET A 171 -13.85 6.77 -2.23
CA MET A 171 -13.12 7.77 -1.43
C MET A 171 -11.63 7.45 -1.27
N LEU A 172 -11.27 6.18 -1.13
CA LEU A 172 -9.86 5.78 -1.09
C LEU A 172 -9.14 6.14 -2.40
N LYS A 173 -9.77 5.92 -3.56
CA LYS A 173 -9.20 6.32 -4.87
C LYS A 173 -8.97 7.82 -4.95
N GLU A 174 -9.95 8.63 -4.53
CA GLU A 174 -9.80 10.09 -4.48
C GLU A 174 -8.65 10.52 -3.56
N ILE A 175 -8.54 9.90 -2.38
CA ILE A 175 -7.43 10.15 -1.44
C ILE A 175 -6.08 9.81 -2.09
N MET A 176 -5.96 8.67 -2.77
CA MET A 176 -4.74 8.27 -3.48
C MET A 176 -4.36 9.29 -4.55
N HIS A 177 -5.32 9.73 -5.37
CA HIS A 177 -5.09 10.78 -6.37
C HIS A 177 -4.65 12.11 -5.73
N ASP A 178 -5.29 12.53 -4.66
CA ASP A 178 -4.93 13.77 -3.96
C ASP A 178 -3.53 13.71 -3.32
N MET A 179 -3.14 12.57 -2.77
CA MET A 179 -1.78 12.35 -2.27
C MET A 179 -0.75 12.46 -3.38
N CYS A 180 -0.98 11.80 -4.51
CA CYS A 180 -0.07 11.82 -5.65
C CYS A 180 0.05 13.21 -6.26
N LYS A 181 -1.04 13.97 -6.39
CA LYS A 181 -1.01 15.38 -6.81
C LYS A 181 -0.17 16.26 -5.88
N ARG A 182 -0.08 15.93 -4.59
CA ARG A 182 0.75 16.64 -3.60
C ARG A 182 2.21 16.16 -3.57
N GLY A 183 2.59 15.24 -4.44
CA GLY A 183 3.97 14.76 -4.58
C GLY A 183 4.29 13.49 -3.78
N SER A 184 3.33 12.87 -3.11
CA SER A 184 3.47 11.51 -2.57
C SER A 184 3.43 10.48 -3.68
N ALA A 185 3.65 9.21 -3.35
CA ALA A 185 3.45 8.07 -4.25
C ALA A 185 2.63 6.99 -3.56
N VAL A 186 1.91 6.21 -4.35
CA VAL A 186 1.14 5.06 -3.89
C VAL A 186 1.63 3.80 -4.60
N PHE A 187 1.93 2.76 -3.83
CA PHE A 187 2.26 1.44 -4.32
C PHE A 187 1.30 0.41 -3.71
N PHE A 188 0.54 -0.30 -4.51
CA PHE A 188 -0.39 -1.28 -3.97
C PHE A 188 -0.45 -2.56 -4.78
N SER A 189 -0.68 -3.68 -4.09
CA SER A 189 -0.97 -4.95 -4.74
C SER A 189 -2.45 -5.08 -5.04
N THR A 190 -2.75 -5.77 -6.14
CA THR A 190 -4.11 -6.23 -6.41
C THR A 190 -4.12 -7.40 -7.39
N HIS A 191 -5.18 -8.19 -7.33
CA HIS A 191 -5.53 -9.19 -8.35
C HIS A 191 -6.74 -8.74 -9.17
N VAL A 192 -7.31 -7.55 -8.88
CA VAL A 192 -8.48 -7.00 -9.59
C VAL A 192 -7.99 -6.05 -10.68
N LEU A 193 -7.91 -6.56 -11.91
CA LEU A 193 -7.33 -5.88 -13.07
C LEU A 193 -8.07 -4.59 -13.44
N ASP A 194 -9.40 -4.61 -13.41
CA ASP A 194 -10.26 -3.43 -13.65
C ASP A 194 -9.95 -2.24 -12.73
N VAL A 195 -9.60 -2.53 -11.47
CA VAL A 195 -9.23 -1.47 -10.51
C VAL A 195 -7.89 -0.89 -10.87
N ALA A 196 -6.92 -1.76 -11.19
CA ALA A 196 -5.58 -1.32 -11.56
C ALA A 196 -5.59 -0.51 -12.87
N GLU A 197 -6.31 -0.96 -13.89
CA GLU A 197 -6.41 -0.29 -15.19
C GLU A 197 -6.96 1.13 -15.09
N LYS A 198 -7.99 1.33 -14.23
CA LYS A 198 -8.65 2.64 -14.07
C LYS A 198 -7.92 3.59 -13.12
N LEU A 199 -7.06 3.07 -12.24
CA LEU A 199 -6.48 3.86 -11.16
C LEU A 199 -4.98 4.12 -11.35
N CYS A 200 -4.24 3.13 -11.88
CA CYS A 200 -2.79 3.20 -11.95
C CYS A 200 -2.29 3.94 -13.20
N ASN A 201 -1.25 4.75 -13.04
CA ASN A 201 -0.51 5.27 -14.18
C ASN A 201 0.67 4.36 -14.57
N LYS A 202 1.17 3.53 -13.63
CA LYS A 202 2.20 2.51 -13.88
C LYS A 202 1.82 1.20 -13.22
N VAL A 203 2.23 0.10 -13.82
CA VAL A 203 2.00 -1.25 -13.26
C VAL A 203 3.20 -2.16 -13.47
N ALA A 204 3.33 -3.16 -12.60
CA ALA A 204 4.17 -4.34 -12.84
C ALA A 204 3.33 -5.60 -12.64
N ILE A 205 3.46 -6.55 -13.57
CA ILE A 205 2.83 -7.86 -13.51
C ILE A 205 3.85 -8.85 -12.96
N ILE A 206 3.50 -9.52 -11.86
CA ILE A 206 4.34 -10.51 -11.22
C ILE A 206 3.75 -11.92 -11.38
N LYS A 207 4.58 -12.88 -11.77
CA LYS A 207 4.27 -14.30 -11.85
C LYS A 207 5.41 -15.11 -11.24
N GLU A 208 5.10 -16.00 -10.30
CA GLU A 208 6.09 -16.90 -9.66
C GLU A 208 7.34 -16.19 -9.09
N GLY A 209 7.13 -15.04 -8.48
CA GLY A 209 8.18 -14.24 -7.87
C GLY A 209 8.96 -13.34 -8.84
N LYS A 210 8.65 -13.33 -10.14
CA LYS A 210 9.33 -12.51 -11.15
C LYS A 210 8.42 -11.48 -11.77
N ILE A 211 8.94 -10.28 -12.03
CA ILE A 211 8.26 -9.33 -12.90
C ILE A 211 8.35 -9.83 -14.32
N ILE A 212 7.19 -10.05 -14.94
CA ILE A 212 7.11 -10.50 -16.35
C ILE A 212 6.82 -9.34 -17.30
N SER A 213 6.24 -8.25 -16.78
CA SER A 213 6.03 -7.01 -17.54
C SER A 213 5.91 -5.83 -16.58
N GLN A 214 6.40 -4.65 -16.98
CA GLN A 214 6.24 -3.40 -16.23
C GLN A 214 6.37 -2.19 -17.14
N GLY A 215 5.68 -1.11 -16.83
CA GLY A 215 5.71 0.14 -17.58
C GLY A 215 4.55 1.06 -17.21
N THR A 216 4.36 2.11 -17.99
CA THR A 216 3.15 2.92 -17.89
C THR A 216 1.93 2.10 -18.34
N MET A 217 0.76 2.48 -17.85
CA MET A 217 -0.49 1.82 -18.26
C MET A 217 -0.66 1.88 -19.80
N GLU A 218 -0.40 3.04 -20.38
CA GLU A 218 -0.52 3.28 -21.82
C GLU A 218 0.42 2.37 -22.65
N GLU A 219 1.70 2.23 -22.21
CA GLU A 219 2.68 1.36 -22.89
C GLU A 219 2.31 -0.13 -22.83
N LEU A 220 1.73 -0.57 -21.73
CA LEU A 220 1.43 -1.99 -21.52
C LEU A 220 0.12 -2.42 -22.15
N VAL A 221 -0.91 -1.58 -22.08
CA VAL A 221 -2.26 -1.91 -22.55
C VAL A 221 -2.39 -1.63 -24.06
N GLY A 222 -1.91 -0.46 -24.53
CA GLY A 222 -2.05 -0.08 -25.93
C GLY A 222 -3.53 -0.06 -26.37
N GLU A 223 -3.88 -0.93 -27.31
CA GLU A 223 -5.26 -1.12 -27.81
C GLU A 223 -6.01 -2.27 -27.09
N LYS A 224 -5.34 -3.02 -26.20
CA LYS A 224 -5.92 -4.12 -25.42
C LYS A 224 -6.39 -3.64 -24.05
N SER A 225 -7.13 -4.48 -23.32
CA SER A 225 -7.36 -4.29 -21.89
C SER A 225 -6.20 -4.86 -21.08
N LEU A 226 -6.04 -4.41 -19.82
CA LEU A 226 -5.05 -4.98 -18.91
C LEU A 226 -5.32 -6.48 -18.65
N GLU A 227 -6.59 -6.90 -18.72
CA GLU A 227 -6.99 -8.30 -18.59
C GLU A 227 -6.47 -9.14 -19.76
N GLU A 228 -6.61 -8.67 -20.99
CA GLU A 228 -6.07 -9.35 -22.18
C GLU A 228 -4.54 -9.47 -22.12
N VAL A 229 -3.86 -8.37 -21.76
CA VAL A 229 -2.39 -8.39 -21.58
C VAL A 229 -1.97 -9.37 -20.49
N PHE A 230 -2.69 -9.40 -19.38
CA PHE A 230 -2.42 -10.31 -18.28
C PHE A 230 -2.62 -11.77 -18.69
N LEU A 231 -3.70 -12.10 -19.38
CA LEU A 231 -3.99 -13.46 -19.87
C LEU A 231 -2.95 -13.93 -20.88
N ASP A 232 -2.54 -13.09 -21.83
CA ASP A 232 -1.51 -13.41 -22.82
C ASP A 232 -0.14 -13.76 -22.18
N GLN A 233 0.16 -13.18 -21.00
CA GLN A 233 1.46 -13.38 -20.33
C GLN A 233 1.47 -14.53 -19.31
N ILE A 234 0.29 -14.99 -18.87
CA ILE A 234 0.20 -16.09 -17.90
C ILE A 234 -0.13 -17.44 -18.52
N THR A 235 -0.59 -17.45 -19.77
CA THR A 235 -0.81 -18.69 -20.57
C THR A 235 0.51 -19.14 -21.13
#